data_2587d5e0ab5c352d6032d0aad259954d
#
_entry.id   2587d5e0ab5c352d6032d0aad259954d
#
_cell.length_a   1.000
_cell.length_b   1.000
_cell.length_c   1.000
_cell.angle_alpha   90.00
_cell.angle_beta   90.00
_cell.angle_gamma   90.00
#
_symmetry.space_group_name_H-M   'P 1'
#
loop_
_entity.id
_entity.type
_entity.pdbx_description
1 polymer ?
#
loop_
_entity_poly.entity_id
_entity_poly.type
_entity_poly.pdbx_seq_one_letter_code
_entity_poly.pdbx_strand_id
1 'polypeptide(L)'
;LSYEDALVSVSSDYEKTLKTKKLDELAANELKTFKGEDILGVTRESITKITGLEQQEASKFLNQLFSSTTKEGIAKLDNKIVLYRINNSKISDYDKTKDDVVKSTLKQLQEEELMTNLLKRLENTFPIQSSIQEKE
;
A
#
# COMPACT_ATOMS: atom_id res chain seq x y z
N LEU A 1 1.82 2.17 34.89
CA LEU A 1 0.42 2.20 34.45
C LEU A 1 -0.43 1.65 35.58
N SER A 2 -1.45 2.40 36.00
CA SER A 2 -2.41 1.90 37.00
C SER A 2 -3.26 0.80 36.37
N TYR A 3 -3.87 -0.05 37.19
CA TYR A 3 -4.78 -1.10 36.71
C TYR A 3 -5.96 -0.52 35.90
N GLU A 4 -6.44 0.66 36.32
CA GLU A 4 -7.54 1.36 35.65
C GLU A 4 -7.15 1.86 34.25
N ASP A 5 -5.93 2.42 34.09
CA ASP A 5 -5.42 2.85 32.78
C ASP A 5 -5.22 1.66 31.83
N ALA A 6 -4.74 0.54 32.37
CA ALA A 6 -4.61 -0.70 31.61
C ALA A 6 -5.96 -1.25 31.16
N LEU A 7 -6.98 -1.21 32.01
CA LEU A 7 -8.32 -1.69 31.70
C LEU A 7 -8.97 -0.89 30.56
N VAL A 8 -8.84 0.44 30.57
CA VAL A 8 -9.34 1.32 29.51
C VAL A 8 -8.67 1.02 28.18
N SER A 9 -7.34 0.85 28.18
CA SER A 9 -6.59 0.52 26.96
C SER A 9 -7.00 -0.83 26.39
N VAL A 10 -7.09 -1.86 27.23
CA VAL A 10 -7.49 -3.22 26.82
C VAL A 10 -8.94 -3.24 26.29
N SER A 11 -9.87 -2.52 26.93
CA SER A 11 -11.25 -2.41 26.46
C SER A 11 -11.32 -1.77 25.07
N SER A 12 -10.57 -0.67 24.85
CA SER A 12 -10.50 0.00 23.55
C SER A 12 -9.95 -0.90 22.46
N ASP A 13 -8.87 -1.62 22.74
CA ASP A 13 -8.25 -2.53 21.78
C ASP A 13 -9.14 -3.75 21.48
N TYR A 14 -9.86 -4.23 22.47
CA TYR A 14 -10.85 -5.30 22.30
C TYR A 14 -12.01 -4.86 21.41
N GLU A 15 -12.57 -3.66 21.65
CA GLU A 15 -13.62 -3.10 20.79
C GLU A 15 -13.17 -2.90 19.34
N LYS A 16 -11.97 -2.38 19.13
CA LYS A 16 -11.39 -2.24 17.79
C LYS A 16 -11.26 -3.60 17.10
N THR A 17 -10.76 -4.60 17.83
CA THR A 17 -10.59 -5.95 17.29
C THR A 17 -11.93 -6.57 16.94
N LEU A 18 -12.96 -6.40 17.76
CA LEU A 18 -14.31 -6.89 17.48
C LEU A 18 -14.92 -6.20 16.26
N LYS A 19 -14.78 -4.87 16.16
CA LYS A 19 -15.25 -4.10 14.99
C LYS A 19 -14.60 -4.59 13.71
N THR A 20 -13.27 -4.77 13.72
CA THR A 20 -12.54 -5.27 12.56
C THR A 20 -13.00 -6.67 12.16
N LYS A 21 -13.15 -7.58 13.10
CA LYS A 21 -13.64 -8.94 12.82
C LYS A 21 -15.05 -8.94 12.21
N LYS A 22 -15.97 -8.17 12.79
CA LYS A 22 -17.33 -8.05 12.25
C LYS A 22 -17.35 -7.43 10.85
N LEU A 23 -16.52 -6.43 10.58
CA LEU A 23 -16.39 -5.85 9.26
C LEU A 23 -15.84 -6.86 8.24
N ASP A 24 -14.85 -7.65 8.63
CA ASP A 24 -14.29 -8.71 7.78
C ASP A 24 -15.32 -9.79 7.44
N GLU A 25 -16.11 -10.23 8.43
CA GLU A 25 -17.19 -11.20 8.23
C GLU A 25 -18.29 -10.66 7.30
N LEU A 26 -18.72 -9.41 7.51
CA LEU A 26 -19.69 -8.75 6.63
C LEU A 26 -19.15 -8.61 5.21
N ALA A 27 -17.90 -8.16 5.06
CA ALA A 27 -17.28 -8.00 3.76
C ALA A 27 -17.17 -9.32 3.01
N ALA A 28 -16.81 -10.41 3.69
CA ALA A 28 -16.71 -11.75 3.11
C ALA A 28 -18.08 -12.28 2.66
N ASN A 29 -19.14 -12.00 3.43
CA ASN A 29 -20.51 -12.41 3.10
C ASN A 29 -21.06 -11.62 1.90
N GLU A 30 -20.81 -10.31 1.88
CA GLU A 30 -21.30 -9.41 0.84
C GLU A 30 -20.51 -9.52 -0.47
N LEU A 31 -19.28 -10.03 -0.46
CA LEU A 31 -18.42 -10.10 -1.63
C LEU A 31 -19.09 -10.84 -2.82
N LYS A 32 -19.95 -11.81 -2.53
CA LYS A 32 -20.64 -12.60 -3.57
C LYS A 32 -21.87 -11.90 -4.16
N THR A 33 -22.49 -11.03 -3.41
CA THR A 33 -23.80 -10.44 -3.71
C THR A 33 -23.80 -8.94 -3.85
N PHE A 34 -22.67 -8.26 -3.55
CA PHE A 34 -22.63 -6.80 -3.59
C PHE A 34 -22.95 -6.25 -4.96
N LYS A 35 -23.68 -5.14 -4.95
CA LYS A 35 -23.92 -4.31 -6.11
C LYS A 35 -23.14 -3.02 -5.90
N GLY A 36 -22.12 -2.82 -6.71
CA GLY A 36 -21.28 -1.64 -6.68
C GLY A 36 -21.58 -0.72 -7.86
N GLU A 37 -20.85 0.39 -7.89
CA GLU A 37 -20.83 1.32 -9.01
C GLU A 37 -19.84 0.82 -10.06
N ASP A 38 -20.25 0.82 -11.34
CA ASP A 38 -19.37 0.46 -12.44
C ASP A 38 -18.50 1.66 -12.84
N ILE A 39 -17.21 1.56 -12.61
CA ILE A 39 -16.24 2.60 -12.94
C ILE A 39 -15.40 2.16 -14.12
N LEU A 40 -15.47 2.93 -15.21
CA LEU A 40 -14.77 2.61 -16.46
C LEU A 40 -13.43 3.35 -16.56
N GLY A 41 -12.44 2.69 -17.16
CA GLY A 41 -11.15 3.29 -17.49
C GLY A 41 -10.37 3.73 -16.26
N VAL A 42 -10.33 2.88 -15.24
CA VAL A 42 -9.55 3.10 -14.02
C VAL A 42 -8.08 2.80 -14.30
N THR A 43 -7.22 3.75 -13.96
CA THR A 43 -5.75 3.62 -13.99
C THR A 43 -5.19 3.83 -12.59
N ARG A 44 -3.90 3.57 -12.38
CA ARG A 44 -3.24 3.85 -11.09
C ARG A 44 -3.33 5.32 -10.67
N GLU A 45 -3.54 6.22 -11.61
CA GLU A 45 -3.61 7.68 -11.40
C GLU A 45 -5.06 8.18 -11.27
N SER A 46 -6.07 7.29 -11.39
CA SER A 46 -7.49 7.65 -11.40
C SER A 46 -8.06 7.88 -10.00
N ILE A 47 -7.32 8.56 -9.12
CA ILE A 47 -7.70 8.80 -7.73
C ILE A 47 -9.07 9.50 -7.63
N THR A 48 -9.31 10.48 -8.49
CA THR A 48 -10.54 11.29 -8.50
C THR A 48 -11.77 10.55 -9.03
N LYS A 49 -11.59 9.39 -9.67
CA LYS A 49 -12.71 8.57 -10.18
C LYS A 49 -13.33 7.70 -9.11
N ILE A 50 -12.65 7.52 -7.98
CA ILE A 50 -13.14 6.66 -6.91
C ILE A 50 -14.00 7.49 -5.97
N THR A 51 -15.30 7.33 -6.09
CA THR A 51 -16.28 8.04 -5.24
C THR A 51 -16.31 7.44 -3.82
N GLY A 52 -16.56 8.28 -2.83
CA GLY A 52 -16.71 7.84 -1.43
C GLY A 52 -15.42 7.57 -0.66
N LEU A 53 -14.25 7.74 -1.30
CA LEU A 53 -12.94 7.65 -0.66
C LEU A 53 -12.22 9.01 -0.69
N GLU A 54 -11.48 9.29 0.36
CA GLU A 54 -10.54 10.41 0.39
C GLU A 54 -9.34 10.13 -0.52
N GLN A 55 -8.62 11.18 -0.94
CA GLN A 55 -7.52 11.06 -1.89
C GLN A 55 -6.44 10.04 -1.46
N GLN A 56 -6.11 10.00 -0.18
CA GLN A 56 -5.14 9.04 0.36
C GLN A 56 -5.70 7.60 0.38
N GLU A 57 -6.96 7.45 0.75
CA GLU A 57 -7.67 6.17 0.76
C GLU A 57 -7.81 5.62 -0.67
N ALA A 58 -8.18 6.48 -1.63
CA ALA A 58 -8.28 6.11 -3.03
C ALA A 58 -6.93 5.67 -3.63
N SER A 59 -5.84 6.35 -3.27
CA SER A 59 -4.49 5.94 -3.67
C SER A 59 -4.11 4.57 -3.10
N LYS A 60 -4.34 4.33 -1.80
CA LYS A 60 -4.12 3.02 -1.17
C LYS A 60 -4.96 1.93 -1.82
N PHE A 61 -6.23 2.22 -2.09
CA PHE A 61 -7.14 1.30 -2.77
C PHE A 61 -6.65 0.93 -4.18
N LEU A 62 -6.29 1.92 -5.00
CA LEU A 62 -5.78 1.68 -6.35
C LEU A 62 -4.49 0.87 -6.34
N ASN A 63 -3.58 1.12 -5.41
CA ASN A 63 -2.38 0.32 -5.26
C ASN A 63 -2.69 -1.15 -4.93
N GLN A 64 -3.63 -1.41 -4.03
CA GLN A 64 -4.09 -2.76 -3.72
C GLN A 64 -4.79 -3.42 -4.93
N LEU A 65 -5.67 -2.68 -5.60
CA LEU A 65 -6.39 -3.15 -6.78
C LEU A 65 -5.43 -3.59 -7.91
N PHE A 66 -4.45 -2.75 -8.24
CA PHE A 66 -3.48 -3.05 -9.31
C PHE A 66 -2.36 -4.02 -8.91
N SER A 67 -2.24 -4.35 -7.63
CA SER A 67 -1.35 -5.41 -7.13
C SER A 67 -2.08 -6.74 -6.96
N SER A 68 -3.40 -6.74 -7.05
CA SER A 68 -4.21 -7.95 -6.89
C SER A 68 -4.10 -8.85 -8.12
N THR A 69 -4.00 -10.14 -7.88
CA THR A 69 -4.04 -11.19 -8.92
C THR A 69 -5.43 -11.77 -9.11
N THR A 70 -6.39 -11.40 -8.25
CA THR A 70 -7.76 -11.91 -8.27
C THR A 70 -8.71 -10.92 -8.95
N LYS A 71 -9.72 -11.44 -9.63
CA LYS A 71 -10.74 -10.61 -10.29
C LYS A 71 -11.70 -9.94 -9.31
N GLU A 72 -11.82 -10.44 -8.13
CA GLU A 72 -12.65 -9.86 -7.07
C GLU A 72 -11.92 -9.95 -5.75
N GLY A 73 -12.18 -9.00 -4.86
CA GLY A 73 -11.49 -8.96 -3.59
C GLY A 73 -11.98 -7.87 -2.65
N ILE A 74 -11.31 -7.82 -1.54
CA ILE A 74 -11.58 -6.92 -0.43
C ILE A 74 -10.33 -6.06 -0.21
N ALA A 75 -10.45 -4.76 -0.36
CA ALA A 75 -9.40 -3.82 -0.01
C ALA A 75 -9.68 -3.25 1.39
N LYS A 76 -8.72 -3.42 2.29
CA LYS A 76 -8.79 -2.90 3.65
C LYS A 76 -8.09 -1.55 3.71
N LEU A 77 -8.84 -0.54 4.07
CA LEU A 77 -8.36 0.80 4.37
C LEU A 77 -8.41 1.03 5.88
N ASP A 78 -7.87 2.13 6.35
CA ASP A 78 -7.71 2.38 7.78
C ASP A 78 -9.04 2.26 8.56
N ASN A 79 -10.14 2.84 8.03
CA ASN A 79 -11.45 2.84 8.67
C ASN A 79 -12.57 2.31 7.77
N LYS A 80 -12.25 1.81 6.58
CA LYS A 80 -13.22 1.39 5.58
C LYS A 80 -12.78 0.08 4.93
N ILE A 81 -13.74 -0.67 4.46
CA ILE A 81 -13.53 -1.84 3.62
C ILE A 81 -14.19 -1.58 2.27
N VAL A 82 -13.45 -1.82 1.20
CA VAL A 82 -13.93 -1.65 -0.18
C VAL A 82 -13.98 -3.01 -0.85
N LEU A 83 -15.16 -3.38 -1.32
CA LEU A 83 -15.35 -4.56 -2.15
C LEU A 83 -15.19 -4.17 -3.60
N TYR A 84 -14.46 -4.95 -4.38
CA TYR A 84 -14.28 -4.68 -5.79
C TYR A 84 -14.39 -5.93 -6.64
N ARG A 85 -14.81 -5.72 -7.91
CA ARG A 85 -14.80 -6.74 -8.94
C ARG A 85 -14.25 -6.16 -10.23
N ILE A 86 -13.26 -6.82 -10.81
CA ILE A 86 -12.62 -6.44 -12.05
C ILE A 86 -13.34 -7.16 -13.18
N ASN A 87 -14.21 -6.45 -13.91
CA ASN A 87 -14.95 -6.98 -15.04
C ASN A 87 -14.04 -7.18 -16.25
N ASN A 88 -13.13 -6.23 -16.48
CA ASN A 88 -12.18 -6.29 -17.58
C ASN A 88 -10.86 -5.60 -17.19
N SER A 89 -9.76 -6.13 -17.67
CA SER A 89 -8.44 -5.51 -17.53
C SER A 89 -7.73 -5.49 -18.86
N LYS A 90 -7.18 -4.33 -19.23
CA LYS A 90 -6.41 -4.15 -20.46
C LYS A 90 -5.06 -3.52 -20.09
N ILE A 91 -4.00 -4.05 -20.65
CA ILE A 91 -2.70 -3.36 -20.61
C ILE A 91 -2.86 -2.13 -21.54
N SER A 92 -2.51 -0.95 -21.05
CA SER A 92 -2.54 0.26 -21.86
C SER A 92 -1.55 0.12 -23.03
N ASP A 93 -1.94 0.68 -24.17
CA ASP A 93 -1.04 0.72 -25.31
C ASP A 93 0.22 1.53 -24.93
N TYR A 94 1.32 1.17 -25.55
CA TYR A 94 2.60 1.83 -25.31
C TYR A 94 2.54 3.32 -25.66
N ASP A 95 2.85 4.15 -24.70
CA ASP A 95 2.86 5.61 -24.85
C ASP A 95 4.30 6.12 -25.00
N LYS A 96 4.66 6.45 -26.24
CA LYS A 96 6.00 6.97 -26.57
C LYS A 96 6.36 8.27 -25.82
N THR A 97 5.38 9.04 -25.39
CA THR A 97 5.63 10.30 -24.67
C THR A 97 6.23 10.06 -23.29
N LYS A 98 6.08 8.85 -22.76
CA LYS A 98 6.64 8.44 -21.46
C LYS A 98 8.05 7.85 -21.54
N ASP A 99 8.58 7.66 -22.75
CA ASP A 99 9.90 7.05 -22.94
C ASP A 99 11.02 7.79 -22.20
N ASP A 100 11.03 9.10 -22.27
CA ASP A 100 12.08 9.90 -21.64
C ASP A 100 11.99 9.84 -20.11
N VAL A 101 10.78 9.77 -19.56
CA VAL A 101 10.56 9.58 -18.11
C VAL A 101 11.01 8.19 -17.69
N VAL A 102 10.67 7.15 -18.44
CA VAL A 102 11.10 5.77 -18.15
C VAL A 102 12.61 5.64 -18.24
N LYS A 103 13.25 6.23 -19.25
CA LYS A 103 14.71 6.21 -19.41
C LYS A 103 15.42 6.94 -18.27
N SER A 104 14.91 8.11 -17.86
CA SER A 104 15.49 8.89 -16.75
C SER A 104 15.36 8.13 -15.43
N THR A 105 14.20 7.52 -15.17
CA THR A 105 13.97 6.71 -13.97
C THR A 105 14.87 5.48 -13.94
N LEU A 106 15.00 4.78 -15.07
CA LEU A 106 15.91 3.63 -15.20
C LEU A 106 17.37 4.02 -14.93
N LYS A 107 17.79 5.17 -15.46
CA LYS A 107 19.13 5.70 -15.24
C LYS A 107 19.37 6.02 -13.76
N GLN A 108 18.41 6.68 -13.11
CA GLN A 108 18.49 6.94 -11.68
C GLN A 108 18.62 5.66 -10.84
N LEU A 109 17.77 4.66 -11.11
CA LEU A 109 17.84 3.36 -10.43
C LEU A 109 19.19 2.68 -10.62
N GLN A 110 19.75 2.72 -11.82
CA GLN A 110 21.08 2.16 -12.10
C GLN A 110 22.18 2.91 -11.34
N GLU A 111 22.11 4.25 -11.26
CA GLU A 111 23.07 5.06 -10.52
C GLU A 111 22.97 4.79 -9.00
N GLU A 112 21.76 4.65 -8.45
CA GLU A 112 21.55 4.29 -7.04
C GLU A 112 22.06 2.88 -6.71
N GLU A 113 21.82 1.92 -7.60
CA GLU A 113 22.33 0.55 -7.43
C GLU A 113 23.84 0.50 -7.48
N LEU A 114 24.45 1.22 -8.42
CA LEU A 114 25.92 1.35 -8.54
C LEU A 114 26.52 1.98 -7.28
N MET A 115 25.92 3.06 -6.79
CA MET A 115 26.36 3.75 -5.57
C MET A 115 26.25 2.83 -4.35
N THR A 116 25.12 2.14 -4.19
CA THR A 116 24.90 1.18 -3.10
C THR A 116 25.93 0.04 -3.13
N ASN A 117 26.20 -0.50 -4.31
CA ASN A 117 27.19 -1.56 -4.48
C ASN A 117 28.63 -1.07 -4.21
N LEU A 118 28.93 0.18 -4.61
CA LEU A 118 30.21 0.81 -4.32
C LEU A 118 30.41 1.00 -2.82
N LEU A 119 29.41 1.55 -2.11
CA LEU A 119 29.44 1.74 -0.66
C LEU A 119 29.64 0.41 0.06
N LYS A 120 28.88 -0.62 -0.29
CA LYS A 120 29.05 -1.97 0.28
C LYS A 120 30.47 -2.52 0.05
N ARG A 121 31.05 -2.31 -1.11
CA ARG A 121 32.42 -2.74 -1.39
C ARG A 121 33.43 -1.95 -0.57
N LEU A 122 33.24 -0.63 -0.43
CA LEU A 122 34.11 0.22 0.42
C LEU A 122 34.01 -0.18 1.89
N GLU A 123 32.82 -0.39 2.42
CA GLU A 123 32.61 -0.87 3.79
C GLU A 123 33.30 -2.22 4.06
N ASN A 124 33.20 -3.14 3.09
CA ASN A 124 33.85 -4.45 3.21
C ASN A 124 35.38 -4.35 3.07
N THR A 125 35.89 -3.41 2.28
CA THR A 125 37.35 -3.26 2.05
C THR A 125 37.99 -2.40 3.13
N PHE A 126 37.26 -1.42 3.66
CA PHE A 126 37.72 -0.48 4.68
C PHE A 126 36.73 -0.45 5.84
N PRO A 127 36.72 -1.45 6.72
CA PRO A 127 35.80 -1.48 7.85
C PRO A 127 36.06 -0.27 8.75
N ILE A 128 35.04 0.58 8.91
CA ILE A 128 35.10 1.75 9.80
C ILE A 128 35.07 1.23 11.24
N GLN A 129 36.19 1.29 11.94
CA GLN A 129 36.23 1.10 13.38
C GLN A 129 35.77 2.40 14.04
N SER A 130 34.51 2.49 14.42
CA SER A 130 34.02 3.60 15.25
C SER A 130 34.50 3.35 16.70
N SER A 131 35.58 3.99 17.09
CA SER A 131 35.98 4.07 18.49
C SER A 131 35.18 5.19 19.19
N ILE A 132 33.91 4.92 19.47
CA ILE A 132 33.17 5.74 20.44
C ILE A 132 33.61 5.27 21.82
N GLN A 133 34.57 5.98 22.43
CA GLN A 133 34.81 5.86 23.85
C GLN A 133 33.62 6.50 24.57
N GLU A 134 32.75 5.68 25.15
CA GLU A 134 31.84 6.14 26.19
C GLU A 134 32.73 6.69 27.34
N LYS A 135 32.68 7.98 27.55
CA LYS A 135 33.19 8.60 28.76
C LYS A 135 32.18 8.32 29.88
N GLU A 136 32.58 7.51 30.83
CA GLU A 136 31.97 7.45 32.15
C GLU A 136 31.94 8.82 32.85
#